data_07ab3e2deeb3871b4a244bd973deed7f
#
_entry.id   07ab3e2deeb3871b4a244bd973deed7f
#
_cell.length_a   1.000
_cell.length_b   1.000
_cell.length_c   1.000
_cell.angle_alpha   90.00
_cell.angle_beta   90.00
_cell.angle_gamma   90.00
#
_symmetry.space_group_name_H-M   'P 1'
#
loop_
_entity.id
_entity.type
_entity.pdbx_description
1 polymer ?
#
loop_
_entity_poly.entity_id
_entity_poly.type
_entity_poly.pdbx_seq_one_letter_code
_entity_poly.pdbx_strand_id
1 'polypeptide(L)'
;MLEIRGRLDQIDTQIEKLFEERMRLCSEVAEYKIATGKAVYDAEREKQKIESVQAMAEGEFNKQAVAELFLQMMTLSRRYQFIGRIRIRGVEIGVVQIFLVFIQQREQHFR
;
A
#
# COMPACT_ATOMS: atom_id res chain seq x y z
N MET A 1 -24.36 22.04 0.59
CA MET A 1 -22.96 21.89 1.04
C MET A 1 -22.80 20.86 2.16
N LEU A 2 -23.57 20.96 3.23
CA LEU A 2 -23.51 19.99 4.34
C LEU A 2 -23.86 18.56 3.88
N GLU A 3 -24.84 18.42 3.02
CA GLU A 3 -25.22 17.12 2.48
C GLU A 3 -24.10 16.49 1.64
N ILE A 4 -23.42 17.30 0.82
CA ILE A 4 -22.28 16.82 0.02
C ILE A 4 -21.13 16.39 0.91
N ARG A 5 -20.82 17.17 1.94
CA ARG A 5 -19.77 16.81 2.92
C ARG A 5 -20.10 15.53 3.65
N GLY A 6 -21.39 15.34 4.02
CA GLY A 6 -21.83 14.11 4.65
C GLY A 6 -21.63 12.89 3.76
N ARG A 7 -21.89 13.03 2.43
CA ARG A 7 -21.63 11.98 1.45
C ARG A 7 -20.14 11.68 1.32
N LEU A 8 -19.31 12.72 1.29
CA LEU A 8 -17.86 12.56 1.26
C LEU A 8 -17.36 11.82 2.49
N ASP A 9 -17.86 12.18 3.67
CA ASP A 9 -17.48 11.51 4.92
C ASP A 9 -17.83 10.02 4.90
N GLN A 10 -18.98 9.68 4.33
CA GLN A 10 -19.38 8.27 4.18
C GLN A 10 -18.43 7.53 3.24
N ILE A 11 -18.07 8.15 2.12
CA ILE A 11 -17.11 7.56 1.17
C ILE A 11 -15.75 7.39 1.83
N ASP A 12 -15.28 8.40 2.55
CA ASP A 12 -13.99 8.37 3.25
C ASP A 12 -13.95 7.25 4.29
N THR A 13 -15.06 7.04 5.00
CA THR A 13 -15.18 5.92 5.94
C THR A 13 -15.05 4.57 5.22
N GLN A 14 -15.66 4.43 4.07
CA GLN A 14 -15.56 3.20 3.27
C GLN A 14 -14.14 2.99 2.75
N ILE A 15 -13.51 4.05 2.25
CA ILE A 15 -12.12 4.00 1.76
C ILE A 15 -11.18 3.56 2.90
N GLU A 16 -11.35 4.11 4.08
CA GLU A 16 -10.53 3.79 5.25
C GLU A 16 -10.65 2.30 5.60
N LYS A 17 -11.88 1.80 5.70
CA LYS A 17 -12.13 0.38 6.01
C LYS A 17 -11.59 -0.56 4.94
N LEU A 18 -11.80 -0.22 3.68
CA LEU A 18 -11.31 -1.03 2.56
C LEU A 18 -9.78 -1.01 2.49
N PHE A 19 -9.16 0.13 2.80
CA PHE A 19 -7.71 0.23 2.86
C PHE A 19 -7.13 -0.71 3.93
N GLU A 20 -7.69 -0.72 5.13
CA GLU A 20 -7.21 -1.59 6.21
C GLU A 20 -7.43 -3.07 5.86
N GLU A 21 -8.57 -3.41 5.28
CA GLU A 21 -8.84 -4.76 4.83
C GLU A 21 -7.83 -5.20 3.77
N ARG A 22 -7.55 -4.32 2.81
CA ARG A 22 -6.55 -4.59 1.77
C ARG A 22 -5.17 -4.83 2.37
N MET A 23 -4.77 -4.02 3.34
CA MET A 23 -3.49 -4.18 4.04
C MET A 23 -3.41 -5.53 4.75
N ARG A 24 -4.48 -5.94 5.42
CA ARG A 24 -4.55 -7.23 6.10
C ARG A 24 -4.42 -8.40 5.12
N LEU A 25 -5.13 -8.33 4.00
CA LEU A 25 -5.07 -9.38 2.97
C LEU A 25 -3.69 -9.45 2.30
N CYS A 26 -3.07 -8.31 2.05
CA CYS A 26 -1.71 -8.26 1.53
C CYS A 26 -0.71 -8.90 2.49
N SER A 27 -0.92 -8.74 3.80
CA SER A 27 -0.08 -9.38 4.81
C SER A 27 -0.23 -10.90 4.78
N GLU A 28 -1.45 -11.41 4.60
CA GLU A 28 -1.70 -12.85 4.47
C GLU A 28 -1.00 -13.42 3.22
N VAL A 29 -1.05 -12.70 2.09
CA VAL A 29 -0.34 -13.10 0.88
C VAL A 29 1.18 -13.14 1.12
N ALA A 30 1.72 -12.13 1.82
CA ALA A 30 3.14 -12.07 2.14
C ALA A 30 3.56 -13.25 3.01
N GLU A 31 2.78 -13.60 4.02
CA GLU A 31 3.04 -14.75 4.89
C GLU A 31 3.07 -16.05 4.07
N TYR A 32 2.13 -16.22 3.16
CA TYR A 32 2.09 -17.38 2.27
C TYR A 32 3.34 -17.45 1.40
N LYS A 33 3.75 -16.32 0.80
CA LYS A 33 4.94 -16.27 -0.05
C LYS A 33 6.21 -16.60 0.75
N ILE A 34 6.33 -16.07 1.96
CA ILE A 34 7.47 -16.37 2.83
C ILE A 34 7.50 -17.86 3.16
N ALA A 35 6.36 -18.43 3.54
CA ALA A 35 6.26 -19.84 3.89
C ALA A 35 6.60 -20.77 2.72
N THR A 36 6.35 -20.35 1.48
CA THR A 36 6.63 -21.15 0.28
C THR A 36 7.94 -20.78 -0.41
N GLY A 37 8.75 -19.90 0.19
CA GLY A 37 10.03 -19.47 -0.35
C GLY A 37 9.95 -18.53 -1.54
N LYS A 38 8.79 -17.94 -1.80
CA LYS A 38 8.58 -17.00 -2.90
C LYS A 38 8.94 -15.58 -2.51
N ALA A 39 9.36 -14.78 -3.49
CA ALA A 39 9.61 -13.35 -3.27
C ALA A 39 8.30 -12.62 -2.98
N VAL A 40 8.31 -11.75 -1.96
CA VAL A 40 7.14 -10.95 -1.59
C VAL A 40 6.85 -9.89 -2.66
N TYR A 41 7.89 -9.23 -3.17
CA TYR A 41 7.75 -8.23 -4.22
C TYR A 41 7.60 -8.91 -5.58
N ASP A 42 6.53 -8.57 -6.28
CA ASP A 42 6.21 -9.10 -7.61
C ASP A 42 5.90 -7.91 -8.52
N ALA A 43 6.92 -7.47 -9.26
CA ALA A 43 6.83 -6.30 -10.14
C ALA A 43 5.79 -6.49 -11.25
N GLU A 44 5.70 -7.69 -11.82
CA GLU A 44 4.75 -7.98 -12.90
C GLU A 44 3.31 -7.92 -12.38
N ARG A 45 3.06 -8.48 -11.20
CA ARG A 45 1.74 -8.43 -10.57
C ARG A 45 1.31 -6.99 -10.28
N GLU A 46 2.23 -6.16 -9.80
CA GLU A 46 1.94 -4.75 -9.51
C GLU A 46 1.64 -3.98 -10.79
N LYS A 47 2.40 -4.23 -11.86
CA LYS A 47 2.14 -3.62 -13.17
C LYS A 47 0.76 -3.99 -13.69
N GLN A 48 0.39 -5.27 -13.63
CA GLN A 48 -0.93 -5.76 -14.04
C GLN A 48 -2.04 -5.08 -13.22
N LYS A 49 -1.84 -4.88 -11.92
CA LYS A 49 -2.82 -4.20 -11.07
C LYS A 49 -3.02 -2.75 -11.49
N ILE A 50 -1.94 -2.03 -11.76
CA ILE A 50 -2.01 -0.65 -12.24
C ILE A 50 -2.79 -0.57 -13.56
N GLU A 51 -2.47 -1.44 -14.52
CA GLU A 51 -3.19 -1.48 -15.80
C GLU A 51 -4.67 -1.78 -15.61
N SER A 52 -4.99 -2.70 -14.70
CA SER A 52 -6.37 -3.09 -14.39
C SER A 52 -7.19 -1.92 -13.83
N VAL A 53 -6.65 -1.19 -12.85
CA VAL A 53 -7.38 -0.05 -12.25
C VAL A 53 -7.49 1.12 -13.21
N GLN A 54 -6.49 1.32 -14.06
CA GLN A 54 -6.57 2.34 -15.11
C GLN A 54 -7.68 2.04 -16.12
N ALA A 55 -7.89 0.76 -16.44
CA ALA A 55 -8.97 0.35 -17.34
C ALA A 55 -10.36 0.59 -16.73
N MET A 56 -10.49 0.61 -15.42
CA MET A 56 -11.73 0.91 -14.71
C MET A 56 -12.04 2.41 -14.64
N ALA A 57 -11.02 3.26 -14.79
CA ALA A 57 -11.15 4.69 -14.54
C ALA A 57 -11.85 5.40 -15.71
N GLU A 58 -12.61 6.43 -15.38
CA GLU A 58 -13.27 7.29 -16.36
C GLU A 58 -12.43 8.55 -16.61
N GLY A 59 -11.98 8.72 -17.84
CA GLY A 59 -11.23 9.89 -18.28
C GLY A 59 -9.74 9.81 -17.98
N GLU A 60 -8.96 10.60 -18.70
CA GLU A 60 -7.50 10.55 -18.63
C GLU A 60 -6.95 10.99 -17.26
N PHE A 61 -7.55 12.01 -16.66
CA PHE A 61 -7.12 12.46 -15.34
C PHE A 61 -7.25 11.33 -14.32
N ASN A 62 -8.41 10.68 -14.29
CA ASN A 62 -8.66 9.60 -13.31
C ASN A 62 -7.78 8.37 -13.57
N LYS A 63 -7.46 8.07 -14.83
CA LYS A 63 -6.52 6.98 -15.14
C LYS A 63 -5.16 7.21 -14.50
N GLN A 64 -4.63 8.43 -14.62
CA GLN A 64 -3.34 8.78 -14.01
C GLN A 64 -3.45 8.82 -12.47
N ALA A 65 -4.52 9.41 -11.96
CA ALA A 65 -4.73 9.55 -10.52
C ALA A 65 -4.84 8.19 -9.82
N VAL A 66 -5.61 7.24 -10.38
CA VAL A 66 -5.73 5.90 -9.76
C VAL A 66 -4.43 5.12 -9.87
N ALA A 67 -3.64 5.32 -10.92
CA ALA A 67 -2.32 4.70 -11.02
C ALA A 67 -1.42 5.16 -9.87
N GLU A 68 -1.38 6.46 -9.60
CA GLU A 68 -0.61 7.01 -8.50
C GLU A 68 -1.12 6.51 -7.15
N LEU A 69 -2.44 6.48 -6.96
CA LEU A 69 -3.06 6.03 -5.73
C LEU A 69 -2.70 4.56 -5.43
N PHE A 70 -2.86 3.68 -6.41
CA PHE A 70 -2.58 2.27 -6.22
C PHE A 70 -1.09 1.98 -6.07
N LEU A 71 -0.24 2.72 -6.78
CA LEU A 71 1.20 2.62 -6.60
C LEU A 71 1.59 2.95 -5.16
N GLN A 72 1.01 4.01 -4.59
CA GLN A 72 1.25 4.40 -3.21
C GLN A 72 0.74 3.35 -2.22
N MET A 73 -0.47 2.82 -2.45
CA MET A 73 -1.01 1.76 -1.60
C MET A 73 -0.13 0.51 -1.61
N MET A 74 0.37 0.11 -2.78
CA MET A 74 1.25 -1.05 -2.89
C MET A 74 2.59 -0.80 -2.20
N THR A 75 3.10 0.42 -2.29
CA THR A 75 4.32 0.83 -1.58
C THR A 75 4.12 0.73 -0.06
N LEU A 76 2.99 1.23 0.43
CA LEU A 76 2.65 1.16 1.86
C LEU A 76 2.49 -0.30 2.33
N SER A 77 1.88 -1.16 1.50
CA SER A 77 1.74 -2.57 1.80
C SER A 77 3.11 -3.25 1.96
N ARG A 78 4.05 -2.95 1.07
CA ARG A 78 5.41 -3.50 1.18
C ARG A 78 6.12 -3.04 2.46
N ARG A 79 5.96 -1.76 2.84
CA ARG A 79 6.51 -1.26 4.10
C ARG A 79 5.95 -2.01 5.30
N TYR A 80 4.66 -2.19 5.33
CA TYR A 80 3.99 -2.89 6.42
C TYR A 80 4.46 -4.35 6.51
N GLN A 81 4.58 -5.00 5.37
CA GLN A 81 5.07 -6.38 5.29
C GLN A 81 6.52 -6.49 5.79
N PHE A 82 7.37 -5.52 5.42
CA PHE A 82 8.75 -5.49 5.89
C PHE A 82 8.83 -5.36 7.41
N ILE A 83 8.05 -4.47 8.01
CA ILE A 83 7.97 -4.29 9.46
C ILE A 83 7.50 -5.59 10.14
N GLY A 84 6.48 -6.24 9.59
CA GLY A 84 5.97 -7.51 10.07
C GLY A 84 7.03 -8.62 10.05
N ARG A 85 7.81 -8.69 8.97
CA ARG A 85 8.91 -9.68 8.84
C ARG A 85 9.98 -9.47 9.89
N ILE A 86 10.33 -8.23 10.17
CA ILE A 86 11.28 -7.88 11.22
C ILE A 86 10.78 -8.38 12.58
N ARG A 87 9.50 -8.16 12.89
CA ARG A 87 8.89 -8.63 14.14
C ARG A 87 8.90 -10.14 14.27
N ILE A 88 8.55 -10.86 13.19
CA ILE A 88 8.51 -12.33 13.17
C ILE A 88 9.88 -12.91 13.43
N ARG A 89 10.93 -12.25 12.94
CA ARG A 89 12.33 -12.72 13.13
C ARG A 89 12.93 -12.31 14.47
N GLY A 90 12.17 -11.66 15.36
CA GLY A 90 12.66 -11.20 16.64
C GLY A 90 13.67 -10.07 16.57
N VAL A 91 13.67 -9.34 15.48
CA VAL A 91 14.58 -8.19 15.30
C VAL A 91 14.05 -7.01 16.11
N GLU A 92 14.95 -6.40 16.89
CA GLU A 92 14.61 -5.35 17.83
C GLU A 92 14.16 -4.03 17.16
N ILE A 93 13.52 -3.19 17.99
CA ILE A 93 12.97 -1.88 17.65
C ILE A 93 13.96 -0.98 16.89
N GLY A 94 15.27 -1.11 17.16
CA GLY A 94 16.30 -0.31 16.48
C GLY A 94 16.33 -0.45 14.95
N VAL A 95 16.06 -1.64 14.45
CA VAL A 95 16.01 -1.87 12.99
C VAL A 95 14.78 -1.21 12.39
N VAL A 96 13.66 -1.24 13.09
CA VAL A 96 12.44 -0.54 12.67
C VAL A 96 12.68 0.97 12.60
N GLN A 97 13.40 1.52 13.59
CA GLN A 97 13.76 2.95 13.58
C GLN A 97 14.67 3.30 12.40
N ILE A 98 15.66 2.46 12.10
CA ILE A 98 16.55 2.67 10.94
C ILE A 98 15.73 2.67 9.65
N PHE A 99 14.79 1.75 9.52
CA PHE A 99 13.89 1.68 8.37
C PHE A 99 13.04 2.94 8.23
N LEU A 100 12.50 3.44 9.35
CA LEU A 100 11.70 4.67 9.35
C LEU A 100 12.54 5.88 8.96
N VAL A 101 13.77 5.98 9.45
CA VAL A 101 14.72 7.04 9.07
C VAL A 101 15.01 6.97 7.57
N PHE A 102 15.25 5.77 7.05
CA PHE A 102 15.50 5.56 5.63
C PHE A 102 14.30 6.03 4.78
N ILE A 103 13.07 5.74 5.21
CA ILE A 103 11.86 6.20 4.54
C ILE A 103 11.78 7.72 4.56
N GLN A 104 12.05 8.36 5.70
CA GLN A 104 12.05 9.82 5.81
C GLN A 104 13.06 10.47 4.87
N GLN A 105 14.28 9.94 4.82
CA GLN A 105 15.30 10.45 3.91
C GLN A 105 14.87 10.33 2.45
N ARG A 106 14.24 9.23 2.09
CA ARG A 106 13.73 9.01 0.75
C ARG A 106 12.62 10.01 0.38
N GLU A 107 11.72 10.28 1.32
CA GLU A 107 10.66 11.27 1.12
C GLU A 107 11.22 12.68 0.96
N GLN A 108 12.22 13.04 1.75
CA GLN A 108 12.91 14.33 1.62
C GLN A 108 13.64 14.46 0.28
N HIS A 109 14.16 13.36 -0.23
CA HIS A 109 14.89 13.36 -1.52
C HIS A 109 13.95 13.63 -2.71
N PHE A 110 12.67 13.29 -2.59
CA PHE A 110 11.66 13.51 -3.63
C PHE A 110 10.96 14.87 -3.55
N ARG A 111 11.30 15.67 -2.54
CA ARG A 111 10.81 17.04 -2.43
C ARG A 111 11.85 17.98 -3.01
#